data_fd4b694d5528d28a4d60940d6d029ccf
#
_entry.id   fd4b694d5528d28a4d60940d6d029ccf
#
_cell.length_a   1.000
_cell.length_b   1.000
_cell.length_c   1.000
_cell.angle_alpha   90.00
_cell.angle_beta   90.00
_cell.angle_gamma   90.00
#
_symmetry.space_group_name_H-M   'P 1'
#
loop_
_entity.id
_entity.type
_entity.pdbx_description
1 polymer ?
#
loop_
_entity_poly.entity_id
_entity_poly.type
_entity_poly.pdbx_seq_one_letter_code
_entity_poly.pdbx_strand_id
1 'polypeptide(L)'
;MEDRNDIRRKKNMIQYCKRCCLPSTKPHLSFDEEGICNACRNYENRKNVDWDERKKELMEILDRYRSKDGSNWDCIIPVSGGKDSTYQVITMLELGMNPLCVTATTCDLTDIGRRNIENIKKMGVDYIEVTTNRVVRAKLNRIGLTEVGDISWPEHVSIFTVPVRMAVNFNVPLIIWGENSQNEYGGPAAAVENNVLDRRWLEEFGGMLGLRVNDLVGQEGITKKDLIPFTYPTDEELKRVGVTGIFLGYYIPWEGLHNVLVAKAHGFESWGKVVEGDYDDYENLDNYQAGIHEYFKYLKFGFGRCSDQASMHIRRGRISREEAMKTVKERDGAFRWTYLDKKLEDILEPIGVTVDEFIKICDEFTNKKLFLTDKNGKLIKDKNGNLTKINYDNVEEGESK
;
A
#
# COMPACT_ATOMS: atom_id res chain seq x y z
N MET A 1 -29.57 19.22 -31.89
CA MET A 1 -29.85 17.99 -31.14
C MET A 1 -28.50 17.29 -30.97
N GLU A 2 -27.83 17.48 -29.85
CA GLU A 2 -26.66 16.67 -29.55
C GLU A 2 -27.12 15.22 -29.43
N ASP A 3 -26.42 14.34 -30.13
CA ASP A 3 -26.75 12.92 -30.22
C ASP A 3 -26.70 12.31 -28.83
N ARG A 4 -27.77 11.61 -28.40
CA ARG A 4 -27.86 10.93 -27.11
C ARG A 4 -26.69 9.93 -26.88
N ASN A 5 -26.07 9.49 -27.98
CA ASN A 5 -24.85 8.66 -27.94
C ASN A 5 -23.62 9.46 -27.57
N ASP A 6 -23.54 10.74 -27.92
CA ASP A 6 -22.44 11.63 -27.58
C ASP A 6 -22.47 12.05 -26.10
N ILE A 7 -23.70 12.24 -25.56
CA ILE A 7 -23.90 12.51 -24.11
C ILE A 7 -23.58 11.27 -23.28
N ARG A 8 -23.87 10.05 -23.74
CA ARG A 8 -23.47 8.79 -23.11
C ARG A 8 -21.95 8.58 -23.17
N ARG A 9 -21.29 8.94 -24.28
CA ARG A 9 -19.83 8.89 -24.41
C ARG A 9 -19.15 9.88 -23.47
N LYS A 10 -19.62 11.12 -23.38
CA LYS A 10 -19.10 12.13 -22.44
C LYS A 10 -19.29 11.76 -20.97
N LYS A 11 -20.37 11.03 -20.61
CA LYS A 11 -20.66 10.58 -19.24
C LYS A 11 -19.76 9.42 -18.75
N ASN A 12 -19.10 8.70 -19.65
CA ASN A 12 -18.25 7.54 -19.34
C ASN A 12 -16.76 7.79 -19.52
N MET A 13 -16.34 9.03 -19.74
CA MET A 13 -14.91 9.35 -19.87
C MET A 13 -14.24 9.38 -18.51
N ILE A 14 -13.09 8.67 -18.38
CA ILE A 14 -12.23 8.77 -17.22
C ILE A 14 -11.61 10.16 -17.24
N GLN A 15 -11.88 10.94 -16.18
CA GLN A 15 -11.24 12.23 -15.99
C GLN A 15 -9.90 12.03 -15.27
N TYR A 16 -8.86 12.69 -15.75
CA TYR A 16 -7.55 12.71 -15.08
C TYR A 16 -7.29 14.07 -14.46
N CYS A 17 -6.56 14.07 -13.33
CA CYS A 17 -6.13 15.32 -12.72
C CYS A 17 -5.31 16.15 -13.72
N LYS A 18 -5.62 17.44 -13.85
CA LYS A 18 -4.89 18.36 -14.74
C LYS A 18 -3.45 18.63 -14.30
N ARG A 19 -3.13 18.40 -13.01
CA ARG A 19 -1.78 18.60 -12.48
C ARG A 19 -0.97 17.29 -12.44
N CYS A 20 -1.53 16.21 -11.90
CA CYS A 20 -0.89 14.88 -11.86
C CYS A 20 -1.56 13.90 -12.81
N CYS A 21 -1.32 12.59 -12.66
CA CYS A 21 -1.84 11.55 -13.54
C CYS A 21 -2.94 10.69 -12.89
N LEU A 22 -3.46 11.02 -11.71
CA LEU A 22 -4.47 10.22 -11.03
C LEU A 22 -5.84 10.36 -11.70
N PRO A 23 -6.56 9.23 -11.92
CA PRO A 23 -7.87 9.22 -12.56
C PRO A 23 -9.03 9.37 -11.57
N SER A 24 -10.17 9.84 -12.06
CA SER A 24 -11.44 9.95 -11.29
C SER A 24 -11.99 8.61 -10.78
N THR A 25 -11.46 7.51 -11.28
CA THR A 25 -11.83 6.15 -10.85
C THR A 25 -11.15 5.72 -9.55
N LYS A 26 -10.15 6.49 -9.09
CA LYS A 26 -9.50 6.22 -7.81
C LYS A 26 -10.48 6.47 -6.67
N PRO A 27 -10.67 5.50 -5.75
CA PRO A 27 -11.54 5.69 -4.59
C PRO A 27 -11.16 6.95 -3.78
N HIS A 28 -12.16 7.68 -3.34
CA HIS A 28 -12.03 8.92 -2.53
C HIS A 28 -11.26 10.06 -3.20
N LEU A 29 -10.92 9.95 -4.49
CA LEU A 29 -10.34 11.05 -5.23
C LEU A 29 -11.46 12.00 -5.70
N SER A 30 -11.31 13.28 -5.40
CA SER A 30 -12.20 14.35 -5.85
C SER A 30 -11.41 15.41 -6.60
N PHE A 31 -12.07 16.12 -7.52
CA PHE A 31 -11.49 17.23 -8.26
C PHE A 31 -12.20 18.53 -7.91
N ASP A 32 -11.46 19.61 -7.82
CA ASP A 32 -12.00 20.95 -7.70
C ASP A 32 -12.48 21.52 -9.06
N GLU A 33 -12.93 22.76 -9.05
CA GLU A 33 -13.42 23.48 -10.25
C GLU A 33 -12.32 23.66 -11.32
N GLU A 34 -11.05 23.68 -10.92
CA GLU A 34 -9.89 23.75 -11.83
C GLU A 34 -9.54 22.35 -12.42
N GLY A 35 -10.17 21.27 -11.93
CA GLY A 35 -9.87 19.89 -12.32
C GLY A 35 -8.61 19.33 -11.66
N ILE A 36 -8.22 19.88 -10.52
CA ILE A 36 -7.07 19.43 -9.71
C ILE A 36 -7.57 18.52 -8.60
N CYS A 37 -6.90 17.39 -8.39
CA CYS A 37 -7.33 16.43 -7.38
C CYS A 37 -6.97 16.84 -5.95
N ASN A 38 -7.75 16.32 -4.97
CA ASN A 38 -7.52 16.54 -3.54
C ASN A 38 -6.11 16.13 -3.08
N ALA A 39 -5.50 15.06 -3.64
CA ALA A 39 -4.12 14.68 -3.32
C ALA A 39 -3.10 15.77 -3.71
N CYS A 40 -3.30 16.45 -4.84
CA CYS A 40 -2.48 17.60 -5.23
C CYS A 40 -2.70 18.81 -4.32
N ARG A 41 -3.94 19.06 -3.90
CA ARG A 41 -4.24 20.16 -2.95
C ARG A 41 -3.71 19.86 -1.55
N ASN A 42 -3.81 18.64 -1.08
CA ASN A 42 -3.22 18.23 0.19
C ASN A 42 -1.70 18.45 0.18
N TYR A 43 -1.03 18.11 -0.93
CA TYR A 43 0.41 18.38 -1.06
C TYR A 43 0.74 19.87 -1.04
N GLU A 44 -0.06 20.73 -1.68
CA GLU A 44 0.12 22.20 -1.61
C GLU A 44 -0.03 22.73 -0.18
N ASN A 45 -1.01 22.21 0.56
CA ASN A 45 -1.28 22.63 1.94
C ASN A 45 -0.13 22.27 2.91
N ARG A 46 0.73 21.31 2.56
CA ARG A 46 1.93 20.98 3.37
C ARG A 46 2.89 22.16 3.54
N LYS A 47 2.86 23.16 2.64
CA LYS A 47 3.64 24.40 2.79
C LYS A 47 3.23 25.24 4.00
N ASN A 48 1.99 25.04 4.49
CA ASN A 48 1.42 25.79 5.61
C ASN A 48 1.61 25.07 6.94
N VAL A 49 2.21 23.86 6.94
CA VAL A 49 2.47 23.09 8.17
C VAL A 49 3.70 23.64 8.87
N ASP A 50 3.54 23.97 10.14
CA ASP A 50 4.66 24.31 11.02
C ASP A 50 5.35 23.01 11.48
N TRP A 51 6.38 22.63 10.76
CA TRP A 51 7.12 21.39 11.03
C TRP A 51 7.93 21.44 12.32
N ASP A 52 8.33 22.63 12.77
CA ASP A 52 9.04 22.78 14.03
C ASP A 52 8.09 22.55 15.22
N GLU A 53 6.86 23.05 15.15
CA GLU A 53 5.84 22.76 16.16
C GLU A 53 5.43 21.28 16.13
N ARG A 54 5.25 20.68 14.93
CA ARG A 54 4.97 19.24 14.81
C ARG A 54 6.07 18.36 15.41
N LYS A 55 7.33 18.71 15.16
CA LYS A 55 8.48 18.01 15.74
C LYS A 55 8.50 18.13 17.25
N LYS A 56 8.16 19.28 17.80
CA LYS A 56 8.05 19.51 19.24
C LYS A 56 6.94 18.67 19.87
N GLU A 57 5.74 18.62 19.25
CA GLU A 57 4.66 17.71 19.64
C GLU A 57 5.14 16.25 19.66
N LEU A 58 5.89 15.81 18.63
CA LEU A 58 6.47 14.47 18.58
C LEU A 58 7.38 14.22 19.77
N MET A 59 8.30 15.13 20.07
CA MET A 59 9.22 14.96 21.18
C MET A 59 8.50 14.84 22.53
N GLU A 60 7.43 15.60 22.75
CA GLU A 60 6.60 15.49 23.94
C GLU A 60 5.90 14.14 24.06
N ILE A 61 5.44 13.58 22.92
CA ILE A 61 4.89 12.22 22.87
C ILE A 61 5.96 11.19 23.19
N LEU A 62 7.11 11.25 22.53
CA LEU A 62 8.19 10.29 22.72
C LEU A 62 8.67 10.30 24.19
N ASP A 63 8.88 11.46 24.79
CA ASP A 63 9.31 11.60 26.19
C ASP A 63 8.28 11.04 27.20
N ARG A 64 6.99 11.09 26.86
CA ARG A 64 5.93 10.48 27.69
C ARG A 64 6.01 8.97 27.73
N TYR A 65 6.38 8.33 26.61
CA TYR A 65 6.41 6.88 26.45
C TYR A 65 7.79 6.26 26.65
N ARG A 66 8.86 7.07 26.71
CA ARG A 66 10.21 6.60 26.97
C ARG A 66 10.29 5.86 28.31
N SER A 67 10.88 4.66 28.31
CA SER A 67 11.16 3.89 29.52
C SER A 67 12.14 4.65 30.42
N LYS A 68 11.69 5.10 31.59
CA LYS A 68 12.47 5.97 32.47
C LYS A 68 13.63 5.26 33.12
N ASP A 69 13.53 3.97 33.37
CA ASP A 69 14.51 3.10 33.99
C ASP A 69 15.20 2.13 33.05
N GLY A 70 14.83 2.20 31.74
CA GLY A 70 15.36 1.32 30.71
C GLY A 70 14.92 -0.14 30.83
N SER A 71 13.87 -0.44 31.60
CA SER A 71 13.40 -1.81 31.83
C SER A 71 12.52 -2.36 30.70
N ASN A 72 12.10 -1.52 29.74
CA ASN A 72 11.28 -1.92 28.61
C ASN A 72 11.65 -1.14 27.34
N TRP A 73 11.13 -1.57 26.21
CA TRP A 73 11.19 -0.80 24.96
C TRP A 73 10.27 0.42 25.03
N ASP A 74 10.68 1.48 24.37
CA ASP A 74 9.94 2.75 24.35
C ASP A 74 8.75 2.71 23.38
N CYS A 75 8.89 2.01 22.26
CA CYS A 75 7.86 1.89 21.23
C CYS A 75 8.02 0.62 20.41
N ILE A 76 6.96 0.27 19.68
CA ILE A 76 6.99 -0.71 18.61
C ILE A 76 7.08 0.00 17.28
N ILE A 77 7.94 -0.49 16.38
CA ILE A 77 7.99 -0.07 14.99
C ILE A 77 7.61 -1.27 14.10
N PRO A 78 6.48 -1.23 13.38
CA PRO A 78 6.17 -2.20 12.35
C PRO A 78 7.16 -2.06 11.20
N VAL A 79 7.84 -3.15 10.82
CA VAL A 79 8.85 -3.12 9.77
C VAL A 79 8.63 -4.23 8.75
N SER A 80 8.77 -3.89 7.46
CA SER A 80 8.72 -4.84 6.34
C SER A 80 10.10 -5.08 5.70
N GLY A 81 11.09 -4.30 6.07
CA GLY A 81 12.37 -4.23 5.36
C GLY A 81 12.35 -3.22 4.20
N GLY A 82 11.23 -2.55 3.94
CA GLY A 82 11.12 -1.49 2.93
C GLY A 82 11.82 -0.20 3.35
N LYS A 83 12.02 0.71 2.39
CA LYS A 83 12.68 2.02 2.60
C LYS A 83 12.06 2.84 3.73
N ASP A 84 10.73 2.86 3.81
CA ASP A 84 10.00 3.68 4.77
C ASP A 84 10.15 3.15 6.20
N SER A 85 10.03 1.83 6.40
CA SER A 85 10.27 1.22 7.70
C SER A 85 11.74 1.32 8.13
N THR A 86 12.68 1.24 7.19
CA THR A 86 14.12 1.49 7.46
C THR A 86 14.33 2.94 7.92
N TYR A 87 13.74 3.91 7.22
CA TYR A 87 13.79 5.33 7.60
C TYR A 87 13.15 5.59 8.97
N GLN A 88 12.03 4.93 9.29
CA GLN A 88 11.40 5.04 10.61
C GLN A 88 12.34 4.59 11.72
N VAL A 89 12.99 3.43 11.56
CA VAL A 89 13.92 2.89 12.56
C VAL A 89 15.09 3.86 12.76
N ILE A 90 15.70 4.34 11.68
CA ILE A 90 16.80 5.31 11.74
C ILE A 90 16.36 6.57 12.50
N THR A 91 15.21 7.13 12.13
CA THR A 91 14.68 8.34 12.76
C THR A 91 14.43 8.14 14.26
N MET A 92 13.84 7.01 14.65
CA MET A 92 13.60 6.74 16.10
C MET A 92 14.89 6.56 16.88
N LEU A 93 15.91 5.90 16.30
CA LEU A 93 17.22 5.76 16.91
C LEU A 93 17.92 7.13 17.07
N GLU A 94 17.86 7.99 16.04
CA GLU A 94 18.41 9.37 16.10
C GLU A 94 17.71 10.23 17.16
N LEU A 95 16.41 10.01 17.39
CA LEU A 95 15.66 10.66 18.47
C LEU A 95 15.88 10.00 19.85
N GLY A 96 16.82 9.04 19.95
CA GLY A 96 17.22 8.38 21.17
C GLY A 96 16.16 7.43 21.74
N MET A 97 15.29 6.87 20.92
CA MET A 97 14.32 5.84 21.32
C MET A 97 14.96 4.45 21.31
N ASN A 98 14.47 3.57 22.18
CA ASN A 98 14.79 2.14 22.19
C ASN A 98 13.60 1.35 21.62
N PRO A 99 13.51 1.13 20.28
CA PRO A 99 12.36 0.48 19.67
C PRO A 99 12.47 -1.04 19.69
N LEU A 100 11.31 -1.72 19.78
CA LEU A 100 11.12 -3.10 19.38
C LEU A 100 10.59 -3.13 17.94
N CYS A 101 11.39 -3.62 17.01
CA CYS A 101 10.98 -3.80 15.63
C CYS A 101 10.18 -5.09 15.46
N VAL A 102 9.05 -5.02 14.75
CA VAL A 102 8.15 -6.17 14.57
C VAL A 102 7.76 -6.34 13.11
N THR A 103 8.02 -7.53 12.57
CA THR A 103 7.59 -7.92 11.21
C THR A 103 6.49 -8.99 11.27
N ALA A 104 5.39 -8.76 10.57
CA ALA A 104 4.51 -9.82 10.11
C ALA A 104 5.09 -10.35 8.78
N THR A 105 5.71 -11.52 8.80
CA THR A 105 6.37 -12.07 7.62
C THR A 105 5.37 -12.34 6.50
N THR A 106 5.69 -11.93 5.28
CA THR A 106 4.85 -12.17 4.09
C THR A 106 4.86 -13.65 3.69
N CYS A 107 3.90 -14.06 2.87
CA CYS A 107 3.78 -15.46 2.41
C CYS A 107 4.96 -15.85 1.51
N ASP A 108 5.34 -14.96 0.61
CA ASP A 108 6.37 -15.20 -0.43
C ASP A 108 7.46 -14.12 -0.37
N LEU A 109 8.19 -14.13 0.76
CA LEU A 109 9.25 -13.15 1.03
C LEU A 109 10.38 -13.28 -0.01
N THR A 110 10.76 -12.17 -0.60
CA THR A 110 11.83 -12.10 -1.59
C THR A 110 13.22 -12.16 -0.94
N ASP A 111 14.24 -12.53 -1.70
CA ASP A 111 15.62 -12.53 -1.21
C ASP A 111 16.11 -11.12 -0.85
N ILE A 112 15.73 -10.11 -1.65
CA ILE A 112 16.07 -8.72 -1.36
C ILE A 112 15.31 -8.20 -0.12
N GLY A 113 14.04 -8.58 0.04
CA GLY A 113 13.27 -8.28 1.26
C GLY A 113 13.92 -8.88 2.50
N ARG A 114 14.38 -10.14 2.41
CA ARG A 114 15.14 -10.79 3.50
C ARG A 114 16.42 -10.02 3.83
N ARG A 115 17.22 -9.65 2.83
CA ARG A 115 18.46 -8.87 3.08
C ARG A 115 18.18 -7.51 3.72
N ASN A 116 17.12 -6.84 3.30
CA ASN A 116 16.71 -5.56 3.89
C ASN A 116 16.21 -5.70 5.34
N ILE A 117 15.51 -6.78 5.69
CA ILE A 117 15.17 -7.11 7.08
C ILE A 117 16.45 -7.34 7.90
N GLU A 118 17.37 -8.16 7.41
CA GLU A 118 18.66 -8.41 8.11
C GLU A 118 19.50 -7.14 8.25
N ASN A 119 19.39 -6.20 7.31
CA ASN A 119 20.03 -4.89 7.42
C ASN A 119 19.47 -4.06 8.58
N ILE A 120 18.16 -4.04 8.79
CA ILE A 120 17.55 -3.35 9.94
C ILE A 120 18.05 -3.94 11.26
N LYS A 121 18.13 -5.27 11.37
CA LYS A 121 18.66 -5.94 12.58
C LYS A 121 20.09 -5.52 12.92
N LYS A 122 20.92 -5.23 11.90
CA LYS A 122 22.31 -4.76 12.10
C LYS A 122 22.40 -3.33 12.65
N MET A 123 21.29 -2.57 12.68
CA MET A 123 21.25 -1.24 13.27
C MET A 123 21.23 -1.25 14.80
N GLY A 124 21.27 -2.43 15.44
CA GLY A 124 21.33 -2.58 16.90
C GLY A 124 19.97 -2.51 17.58
N VAL A 125 18.89 -2.83 16.88
CA VAL A 125 17.54 -2.90 17.43
C VAL A 125 17.15 -4.33 17.81
N ASP A 126 16.29 -4.49 18.81
CA ASP A 126 15.62 -5.74 19.07
C ASP A 126 14.53 -6.00 18.04
N TYR A 127 14.36 -7.27 17.63
CA TYR A 127 13.56 -7.61 16.46
C TYR A 127 12.75 -8.89 16.66
N ILE A 128 11.47 -8.84 16.33
CA ILE A 128 10.56 -10.01 16.32
C ILE A 128 9.99 -10.21 14.92
N GLU A 129 10.17 -11.41 14.39
CA GLU A 129 9.48 -11.88 13.20
C GLU A 129 8.37 -12.86 13.58
N VAL A 130 7.14 -12.55 13.16
CA VAL A 130 6.00 -13.44 13.33
C VAL A 130 5.66 -14.06 12.00
N THR A 131 6.02 -15.34 11.86
CA THR A 131 5.68 -16.16 10.69
C THR A 131 4.44 -16.99 11.00
N THR A 132 3.36 -16.77 10.26
CA THR A 132 2.14 -17.55 10.39
C THR A 132 2.25 -18.92 9.71
N ASN A 133 1.36 -19.85 10.05
CA ASN A 133 1.31 -21.17 9.41
C ASN A 133 1.18 -21.03 7.90
N ARG A 134 2.17 -21.53 7.14
CA ARG A 134 2.23 -21.37 5.67
C ARG A 134 1.05 -22.01 4.94
N VAL A 135 0.54 -23.15 5.45
CA VAL A 135 -0.63 -23.82 4.83
C VAL A 135 -1.89 -22.98 5.00
N VAL A 136 -2.11 -22.45 6.21
CA VAL A 136 -3.23 -21.52 6.47
C VAL A 136 -3.09 -20.25 5.65
N ARG A 137 -1.87 -19.68 5.60
CA ARG A 137 -1.58 -18.47 4.85
C ARG A 137 -1.89 -18.62 3.35
N ALA A 138 -1.46 -19.73 2.75
CA ALA A 138 -1.74 -20.04 1.34
C ALA A 138 -3.24 -20.11 1.05
N LYS A 139 -4.03 -20.73 1.95
CA LYS A 139 -5.49 -20.75 1.86
C LYS A 139 -6.08 -19.33 1.92
N LEU A 140 -5.61 -18.52 2.86
CA LEU A 140 -6.09 -17.15 3.01
C LEU A 140 -5.73 -16.26 1.79
N ASN A 141 -4.52 -16.41 1.22
CA ASN A 141 -4.14 -15.72 -0.02
C ASN A 141 -5.03 -16.15 -1.20
N ARG A 142 -5.36 -17.46 -1.30
CA ARG A 142 -6.28 -17.96 -2.33
C ARG A 142 -7.68 -17.41 -2.12
N ILE A 143 -8.24 -17.47 -0.91
CA ILE A 143 -9.57 -16.93 -0.59
C ILE A 143 -9.62 -15.42 -0.88
N GLY A 144 -8.63 -14.66 -0.43
CA GLY A 144 -8.54 -13.23 -0.72
C GLY A 144 -8.52 -12.95 -2.23
N LEU A 145 -7.76 -13.73 -3.00
CA LEU A 145 -7.70 -13.61 -4.46
C LEU A 145 -9.07 -13.92 -5.10
N THR A 146 -9.73 -15.00 -4.70
CA THR A 146 -10.94 -15.49 -5.37
C THR A 146 -12.22 -14.80 -4.90
N GLU A 147 -12.31 -14.37 -3.63
CA GLU A 147 -13.55 -13.78 -3.10
C GLU A 147 -13.56 -12.25 -3.18
N VAL A 148 -12.41 -11.61 -2.97
CA VAL A 148 -12.34 -10.13 -2.96
C VAL A 148 -11.36 -9.57 -3.98
N GLY A 149 -10.72 -10.41 -4.81
CA GLY A 149 -9.75 -10.00 -5.80
C GLY A 149 -8.53 -9.32 -5.17
N ASP A 150 -8.03 -9.86 -4.06
CA ASP A 150 -6.83 -9.37 -3.39
C ASP A 150 -6.03 -10.52 -2.76
N ILE A 151 -4.98 -10.95 -3.45
CA ILE A 151 -4.07 -11.99 -2.97
C ILE A 151 -3.39 -11.58 -1.66
N SER A 152 -3.18 -10.29 -1.43
CA SER A 152 -2.50 -9.73 -0.25
C SER A 152 -3.45 -9.45 0.93
N TRP A 153 -4.70 -9.92 0.86
CA TRP A 153 -5.65 -9.73 1.97
C TRP A 153 -5.10 -10.18 3.34
N PRO A 154 -4.49 -11.38 3.51
CA PRO A 154 -3.95 -11.78 4.80
C PRO A 154 -2.71 -10.98 5.22
N GLU A 155 -1.94 -10.44 4.26
CA GLU A 155 -0.86 -9.50 4.53
C GLU A 155 -1.42 -8.22 5.17
N HIS A 156 -2.44 -7.61 4.55
CA HIS A 156 -3.08 -6.40 5.07
C HIS A 156 -3.60 -6.59 6.49
N VAL A 157 -4.25 -7.73 6.77
CA VAL A 157 -4.71 -8.02 8.13
C VAL A 157 -3.53 -8.16 9.10
N SER A 158 -2.49 -8.91 8.73
CA SER A 158 -1.39 -9.23 9.65
C SER A 158 -0.45 -8.06 9.92
N ILE A 159 -0.16 -7.19 8.94
CA ILE A 159 0.70 -6.03 9.14
C ILE A 159 0.12 -5.05 10.17
N PHE A 160 -1.21 -4.98 10.30
CA PHE A 160 -1.85 -4.14 11.32
C PHE A 160 -2.13 -4.91 12.62
N THR A 161 -2.35 -6.22 12.57
CA THR A 161 -2.69 -7.00 13.77
C THR A 161 -1.47 -7.40 14.59
N VAL A 162 -0.42 -7.88 13.92
CA VAL A 162 0.76 -8.43 14.60
C VAL A 162 1.50 -7.39 15.46
N PRO A 163 1.83 -6.18 14.98
CA PRO A 163 2.49 -5.18 15.82
C PRO A 163 1.65 -4.77 17.04
N VAL A 164 0.34 -4.64 16.87
CA VAL A 164 -0.58 -4.29 17.96
C VAL A 164 -0.68 -5.43 18.99
N ARG A 165 -0.68 -6.68 18.53
CA ARG A 165 -0.65 -7.85 19.42
C ARG A 165 0.67 -7.91 20.20
N MET A 166 1.81 -7.57 19.57
CA MET A 166 3.10 -7.50 20.26
C MET A 166 3.14 -6.34 21.27
N ALA A 167 2.54 -5.19 20.95
CA ALA A 167 2.38 -4.08 21.89
C ALA A 167 1.64 -4.53 23.17
N VAL A 168 0.56 -5.28 23.03
CA VAL A 168 -0.21 -5.83 24.15
C VAL A 168 0.62 -6.87 24.94
N ASN A 169 1.29 -7.79 24.24
CA ASN A 169 2.02 -8.89 24.86
C ASN A 169 3.25 -8.43 25.66
N PHE A 170 3.95 -7.41 25.14
CA PHE A 170 5.16 -6.86 25.78
C PHE A 170 4.90 -5.61 26.62
N ASN A 171 3.63 -5.21 26.76
CA ASN A 171 3.23 -4.02 27.50
C ASN A 171 3.97 -2.75 27.02
N VAL A 172 4.08 -2.58 25.70
CA VAL A 172 4.67 -1.41 25.04
C VAL A 172 3.52 -0.58 24.43
N PRO A 173 3.15 0.55 25.03
CA PRO A 173 1.93 1.25 24.66
C PRO A 173 2.01 2.03 23.33
N LEU A 174 3.20 2.50 22.94
CA LEU A 174 3.38 3.33 21.76
C LEU A 174 3.74 2.49 20.52
N ILE A 175 3.03 2.71 19.41
CA ILE A 175 3.37 2.16 18.10
C ILE A 175 3.64 3.33 17.15
N ILE A 176 4.77 3.30 16.46
CA ILE A 176 5.13 4.29 15.43
C ILE A 176 4.86 3.70 14.06
N TRP A 177 3.86 4.22 13.37
CA TRP A 177 3.56 3.93 11.98
C TRP A 177 4.28 4.92 11.05
N GLY A 178 4.43 4.59 9.76
CA GLY A 178 5.07 5.45 8.77
C GLY A 178 4.20 6.62 8.36
N GLU A 179 3.72 6.59 7.12
CA GLU A 179 2.81 7.60 6.60
C GLU A 179 1.34 7.25 6.83
N ASN A 180 0.50 8.27 6.86
CA ASN A 180 -0.92 8.09 6.63
C ASN A 180 -1.16 8.01 5.11
N SER A 181 -1.44 6.82 4.60
CA SER A 181 -1.67 6.58 3.17
C SER A 181 -2.81 7.43 2.58
N GLN A 182 -3.81 7.78 3.41
CA GLN A 182 -4.92 8.63 2.98
C GLN A 182 -4.47 10.07 2.70
N ASN A 183 -3.45 10.55 3.38
CA ASN A 183 -2.85 11.86 3.12
C ASN A 183 -2.00 11.86 1.84
N GLU A 184 -1.13 10.87 1.67
CA GLU A 184 -0.22 10.79 0.51
C GLU A 184 -0.96 10.54 -0.81
N TYR A 185 -1.96 9.67 -0.80
CA TYR A 185 -2.64 9.22 -2.01
C TYR A 185 -4.04 9.83 -2.22
N GLY A 186 -4.51 10.70 -1.31
CA GLY A 186 -5.80 11.38 -1.43
C GLY A 186 -6.97 10.52 -0.93
N GLY A 187 -7.14 10.47 0.38
CA GLY A 187 -8.29 9.88 1.05
C GLY A 187 -9.34 10.91 1.48
N PRO A 188 -10.39 10.47 2.21
CA PRO A 188 -11.39 11.38 2.77
C PRO A 188 -10.78 12.30 3.84
N ALA A 189 -11.29 13.53 3.94
CA ALA A 189 -10.74 14.57 4.83
C ALA A 189 -10.58 14.09 6.29
N ALA A 190 -11.57 13.38 6.82
CA ALA A 190 -11.53 12.85 8.19
C ALA A 190 -10.37 11.86 8.43
N ALA A 191 -9.93 11.12 7.40
CA ALA A 191 -8.81 10.21 7.50
C ALA A 191 -7.47 10.90 7.27
N VAL A 192 -7.45 11.97 6.49
CA VAL A 192 -6.25 12.81 6.24
C VAL A 192 -5.81 13.54 7.51
N GLU A 193 -6.77 14.04 8.28
CA GLU A 193 -6.52 14.78 9.53
C GLU A 193 -6.25 13.86 10.74
N ASN A 194 -6.55 12.56 10.64
CA ASN A 194 -6.34 11.62 11.72
C ASN A 194 -4.86 11.21 11.81
N ASN A 195 -4.21 11.51 12.92
CA ASN A 195 -2.82 11.15 13.21
C ASN A 195 -2.68 9.88 14.06
N VAL A 196 -3.79 9.19 14.35
CA VAL A 196 -3.84 7.97 15.17
C VAL A 196 -4.45 6.83 14.37
N LEU A 197 -3.79 5.66 14.43
CA LEU A 197 -4.32 4.42 13.88
C LEU A 197 -5.02 3.64 14.99
N ASP A 198 -6.34 3.51 14.88
CA ASP A 198 -7.21 2.73 15.76
C ASP A 198 -7.92 1.59 14.99
N ARG A 199 -8.74 0.79 15.70
CA ARG A 199 -9.51 -0.29 15.10
C ARG A 199 -10.43 0.20 13.97
N ARG A 200 -11.07 1.34 14.12
CA ARG A 200 -11.96 1.92 13.12
C ARG A 200 -11.20 2.25 11.84
N TRP A 201 -10.03 2.85 11.98
CA TRP A 201 -9.15 3.14 10.84
C TRP A 201 -8.78 1.85 10.09
N LEU A 202 -8.45 0.77 10.83
CA LEU A 202 -8.14 -0.53 10.25
C LEU A 202 -9.33 -1.11 9.47
N GLU A 203 -10.52 -1.11 10.05
CA GLU A 203 -11.73 -1.66 9.41
C GLU A 203 -12.14 -0.88 8.15
N GLU A 204 -11.97 0.44 8.16
CA GLU A 204 -12.35 1.31 7.04
C GLU A 204 -11.25 1.39 5.95
N PHE A 205 -9.97 1.44 6.32
CA PHE A 205 -8.86 1.76 5.42
C PHE A 205 -7.76 0.67 5.36
N GLY A 206 -7.81 -0.33 6.20
CA GLY A 206 -6.80 -1.39 6.29
C GLY A 206 -6.85 -2.45 5.18
N GLY A 207 -7.62 -2.24 4.10
CA GLY A 207 -7.65 -3.14 2.94
C GLY A 207 -8.44 -4.44 3.14
N MET A 208 -9.35 -4.52 4.14
CA MET A 208 -10.12 -5.73 4.42
C MET A 208 -11.21 -6.04 3.38
N LEU A 209 -11.60 -5.06 2.55
CA LEU A 209 -12.54 -5.20 1.43
C LEU A 209 -13.88 -5.86 1.79
N GLY A 210 -14.33 -5.71 3.05
CA GLY A 210 -15.57 -6.30 3.57
C GLY A 210 -15.46 -7.75 4.03
N LEU A 211 -14.36 -8.45 3.79
CA LEU A 211 -14.10 -9.79 4.30
C LEU A 211 -13.56 -9.72 5.73
N ARG A 212 -14.25 -10.39 6.67
CA ARG A 212 -13.86 -10.39 8.08
C ARG A 212 -13.14 -11.69 8.45
N VAL A 213 -12.18 -11.61 9.37
CA VAL A 213 -11.43 -12.78 9.84
C VAL A 213 -12.36 -13.89 10.34
N ASN A 214 -13.44 -13.53 11.05
CA ASN A 214 -14.39 -14.52 11.58
C ASN A 214 -15.22 -15.23 10.51
N ASP A 215 -15.40 -14.64 9.33
CA ASP A 215 -16.17 -15.22 8.22
C ASP A 215 -15.40 -16.39 7.56
N LEU A 216 -14.10 -16.51 7.84
CA LEU A 216 -13.21 -17.54 7.30
C LEU A 216 -13.24 -18.86 8.12
N VAL A 217 -13.86 -18.87 9.30
CA VAL A 217 -13.95 -20.07 10.12
C VAL A 217 -14.81 -21.12 9.41
N GLY A 218 -14.23 -22.29 9.18
CA GLY A 218 -14.86 -23.41 8.47
C GLY A 218 -14.57 -23.45 6.98
N GLN A 219 -14.19 -22.32 6.35
CA GLN A 219 -13.79 -22.31 4.94
C GLN A 219 -12.48 -23.10 4.77
N GLU A 220 -12.43 -23.99 3.78
CA GLU A 220 -11.26 -24.84 3.50
C GLU A 220 -10.65 -25.55 4.73
N GLY A 221 -11.46 -25.78 5.76
CA GLY A 221 -11.03 -26.40 7.02
C GLY A 221 -10.23 -25.45 7.94
N ILE A 222 -10.28 -24.15 7.73
CA ILE A 222 -9.68 -23.13 8.61
C ILE A 222 -10.42 -23.12 9.95
N THR A 223 -9.68 -23.20 11.04
CA THR A 223 -10.23 -23.17 12.40
C THR A 223 -10.00 -21.80 13.07
N LYS A 224 -10.71 -21.54 14.17
CA LYS A 224 -10.45 -20.35 15.00
C LYS A 224 -9.00 -20.25 15.47
N LYS A 225 -8.37 -21.40 15.77
CA LYS A 225 -6.96 -21.47 16.18
C LYS A 225 -6.02 -20.95 15.08
N ASP A 226 -6.32 -21.29 13.83
CA ASP A 226 -5.52 -20.88 12.68
C ASP A 226 -5.58 -19.37 12.44
N LEU A 227 -6.66 -18.73 12.90
CA LEU A 227 -6.91 -17.30 12.73
C LEU A 227 -6.40 -16.43 13.90
N ILE A 228 -5.82 -17.01 14.96
CA ILE A 228 -5.27 -16.24 16.10
C ILE A 228 -4.30 -15.14 15.64
N PRO A 229 -3.32 -15.38 14.74
CA PRO A 229 -2.37 -14.35 14.30
C PRO A 229 -3.02 -13.22 13.50
N PHE A 230 -4.23 -13.43 12.98
CA PHE A 230 -5.00 -12.46 12.19
C PHE A 230 -6.08 -11.74 13.01
N THR A 231 -6.26 -12.15 14.28
CA THR A 231 -7.29 -11.59 15.16
C THR A 231 -6.75 -10.39 15.93
N TYR A 232 -7.33 -9.21 15.69
CA TYR A 232 -6.97 -7.97 16.37
C TYR A 232 -7.24 -8.07 17.88
N PRO A 233 -6.39 -7.49 18.75
CA PRO A 233 -6.63 -7.47 20.19
C PRO A 233 -7.99 -6.87 20.57
N THR A 234 -8.56 -7.34 21.68
CA THR A 234 -9.83 -6.80 22.20
C THR A 234 -9.65 -5.37 22.74
N ASP A 235 -10.74 -4.63 22.87
CA ASP A 235 -10.70 -3.27 23.41
C ASP A 235 -10.24 -3.25 24.87
N GLU A 236 -10.52 -4.30 25.64
CA GLU A 236 -10.05 -4.48 27.00
C GLU A 236 -8.53 -4.69 27.05
N GLU A 237 -7.98 -5.52 26.14
CA GLU A 237 -6.54 -5.72 26.03
C GLU A 237 -5.83 -4.41 25.66
N LEU A 238 -6.35 -3.67 24.69
CA LEU A 238 -5.81 -2.38 24.27
C LEU A 238 -5.85 -1.34 25.39
N LYS A 239 -6.98 -1.23 26.09
CA LYS A 239 -7.17 -0.33 27.23
C LYS A 239 -6.21 -0.65 28.38
N ARG A 240 -6.04 -1.94 28.69
CA ARG A 240 -5.16 -2.38 29.78
C ARG A 240 -3.73 -1.88 29.61
N VAL A 241 -3.23 -1.87 28.37
CA VAL A 241 -1.86 -1.42 28.04
C VAL A 241 -1.83 0.08 27.70
N GLY A 242 -2.94 0.66 27.26
CA GLY A 242 -3.01 2.03 26.75
C GLY A 242 -2.40 2.16 25.37
N VAL A 243 -2.61 1.16 24.50
CA VAL A 243 -2.00 1.13 23.17
C VAL A 243 -2.45 2.33 22.33
N THR A 244 -1.48 3.06 21.79
CA THR A 244 -1.66 4.20 20.89
C THR A 244 -0.73 4.07 19.70
N GLY A 245 -1.26 4.20 18.50
CA GLY A 245 -0.49 4.22 17.26
C GLY A 245 -0.47 5.62 16.65
N ILE A 246 0.69 6.17 16.34
CA ILE A 246 0.84 7.47 15.68
C ILE A 246 1.48 7.32 14.31
N PHE A 247 1.14 8.22 13.38
CA PHE A 247 1.79 8.30 12.08
C PHE A 247 2.97 9.27 12.12
N LEU A 248 4.20 8.79 11.93
CA LEU A 248 5.41 9.60 11.96
C LEU A 248 5.37 10.72 10.91
N GLY A 249 4.83 10.42 9.72
CA GLY A 249 4.69 11.40 8.62
C GLY A 249 3.71 12.56 8.89
N TYR A 250 2.98 12.55 10.03
CA TYR A 250 2.23 13.70 10.52
C TYR A 250 3.13 14.72 11.22
N TYR A 251 4.21 14.25 11.85
CA TYR A 251 5.08 15.06 12.72
C TYR A 251 6.37 15.51 12.03
N ILE A 252 6.80 14.79 11.00
CA ILE A 252 8.01 15.13 10.23
C ILE A 252 7.69 15.17 8.73
N PRO A 253 8.44 15.92 7.93
CA PRO A 253 8.29 15.91 6.48
C PRO A 253 8.56 14.50 5.94
N TRP A 254 7.50 13.84 5.44
CA TRP A 254 7.58 12.48 4.88
C TRP A 254 7.71 12.55 3.35
N GLU A 255 8.73 11.89 2.81
CA GLU A 255 9.00 11.95 1.39
C GLU A 255 9.76 10.71 0.90
N GLY A 256 9.12 9.92 -0.02
CA GLY A 256 9.62 8.61 -0.44
C GLY A 256 11.04 8.62 -1.00
N LEU A 257 11.42 9.64 -1.82
CA LEU A 257 12.79 9.73 -2.34
C LEU A 257 13.80 10.10 -1.23
N HIS A 258 13.44 10.98 -0.31
CA HIS A 258 14.28 11.27 0.86
C HIS A 258 14.47 10.01 1.70
N ASN A 259 13.37 9.32 2.00
CA ASN A 259 13.39 8.10 2.82
C ASN A 259 14.30 7.03 2.20
N VAL A 260 14.21 6.79 0.88
CA VAL A 260 15.07 5.80 0.22
C VAL A 260 16.53 6.22 0.18
N LEU A 261 16.85 7.51 0.04
CA LEU A 261 18.24 7.98 0.07
C LEU A 261 18.86 7.77 1.44
N VAL A 262 18.14 8.11 2.51
CA VAL A 262 18.56 7.84 3.90
C VAL A 262 18.68 6.33 4.14
N ALA A 263 17.70 5.54 3.74
CA ALA A 263 17.72 4.09 3.88
C ALA A 263 18.92 3.46 3.14
N LYS A 264 19.21 3.88 1.89
CA LYS A 264 20.37 3.42 1.12
C LYS A 264 21.70 3.77 1.80
N ALA A 265 21.80 4.95 2.39
CA ALA A 265 22.99 5.33 3.17
C ALA A 265 23.22 4.41 4.40
N HIS A 266 22.18 3.72 4.86
CA HIS A 266 22.22 2.75 5.96
C HIS A 266 22.06 1.29 5.49
N GLY A 267 22.35 1.00 4.22
CA GLY A 267 22.46 -0.36 3.69
C GLY A 267 21.18 -0.95 3.09
N PHE A 268 20.10 -0.17 2.93
CA PHE A 268 18.93 -0.63 2.17
C PHE A 268 19.32 -0.91 0.72
N GLU A 269 18.90 -2.07 0.22
CA GLU A 269 19.11 -2.48 -1.16
C GLU A 269 17.83 -2.22 -1.97
N SER A 270 17.97 -1.53 -3.13
CA SER A 270 16.91 -1.45 -4.15
C SER A 270 17.11 -2.53 -5.21
N TRP A 271 16.08 -2.76 -6.04
CA TRP A 271 16.10 -3.80 -7.07
C TRP A 271 17.16 -3.56 -8.16
N GLY A 272 17.58 -2.30 -8.35
CA GLY A 272 18.58 -1.90 -9.33
C GLY A 272 18.05 -1.75 -10.76
N LYS A 273 16.81 -2.11 -11.00
CA LYS A 273 16.04 -1.83 -12.22
C LYS A 273 14.60 -1.54 -11.83
N VAL A 274 13.85 -0.86 -12.68
CA VAL A 274 12.44 -0.55 -12.40
C VAL A 274 11.66 -1.84 -12.17
N VAL A 275 10.85 -1.85 -11.09
CA VAL A 275 9.98 -2.97 -10.74
C VAL A 275 8.81 -3.06 -11.73
N GLU A 276 8.37 -4.27 -12.06
CA GLU A 276 7.27 -4.49 -13.01
C GLU A 276 5.98 -3.80 -12.54
N GLY A 277 5.48 -2.86 -13.35
CA GLY A 277 4.27 -2.06 -13.06
C GLY A 277 4.46 -0.93 -12.09
N ASP A 278 5.69 -0.60 -11.76
CA ASP A 278 6.04 0.54 -10.92
C ASP A 278 6.74 1.64 -11.73
N TYR A 279 6.97 2.78 -11.09
CA TYR A 279 7.78 3.86 -11.62
C TYR A 279 9.23 3.74 -11.15
N ASP A 280 9.44 3.28 -9.93
CA ASP A 280 10.69 3.24 -9.19
C ASP A 280 11.30 1.83 -9.08
N ASP A 281 12.54 1.74 -8.54
CA ASP A 281 13.29 0.51 -8.30
C ASP A 281 13.30 0.05 -6.84
N TYR A 282 12.56 0.76 -5.97
CA TYR A 282 12.67 0.60 -4.51
C TYR A 282 11.33 0.36 -3.79
N GLU A 283 10.25 0.16 -4.54
CA GLU A 283 8.91 -0.08 -3.98
C GLU A 283 8.55 -1.56 -4.02
N ASN A 284 7.80 -2.03 -3.00
CA ASN A 284 7.21 -3.38 -2.96
C ASN A 284 8.21 -4.53 -3.21
N LEU A 285 9.41 -4.44 -2.61
CA LEU A 285 10.49 -5.40 -2.83
C LEU A 285 10.43 -6.63 -1.91
N ASP A 286 9.55 -6.65 -0.93
CA ASP A 286 9.51 -7.65 0.15
C ASP A 286 8.63 -8.87 -0.14
N ASN A 287 7.72 -8.80 -1.14
CA ASN A 287 6.77 -9.86 -1.41
C ASN A 287 6.53 -10.07 -2.91
N TYR A 288 6.78 -11.27 -3.43
CA TYR A 288 6.52 -11.59 -4.84
C TYR A 288 5.04 -11.47 -5.23
N GLN A 289 4.11 -11.60 -4.30
CA GLN A 289 2.67 -11.45 -4.56
C GLN A 289 2.22 -9.99 -4.73
N ALA A 290 3.08 -9.01 -4.38
CA ALA A 290 2.74 -7.59 -4.49
C ALA A 290 2.41 -7.18 -5.94
N GLY A 291 3.08 -7.75 -6.94
CA GLY A 291 2.77 -7.51 -8.35
C GLY A 291 1.34 -7.89 -8.74
N ILE A 292 0.81 -8.99 -8.19
CA ILE A 292 -0.57 -9.43 -8.41
C ILE A 292 -1.55 -8.47 -7.72
N HIS A 293 -1.30 -8.10 -6.47
CA HIS A 293 -2.11 -7.12 -5.73
C HIS A 293 -2.25 -5.81 -6.51
N GLU A 294 -1.15 -5.23 -6.97
CA GLU A 294 -1.14 -3.98 -7.74
C GLU A 294 -1.82 -4.14 -9.12
N TYR A 295 -1.73 -5.31 -9.74
CA TYR A 295 -2.45 -5.58 -10.99
C TYR A 295 -3.96 -5.62 -10.78
N PHE A 296 -4.47 -6.21 -9.69
CA PHE A 296 -5.90 -6.19 -9.36
C PHE A 296 -6.43 -4.78 -9.09
N LYS A 297 -5.61 -3.88 -8.54
CA LYS A 297 -5.95 -2.46 -8.45
C LYS A 297 -6.21 -1.85 -9.84
N TYR A 298 -5.34 -2.17 -10.81
CA TYR A 298 -5.54 -1.74 -12.19
C TYR A 298 -6.82 -2.32 -12.81
N LEU A 299 -7.11 -3.60 -12.61
CA LEU A 299 -8.32 -4.25 -13.13
C LEU A 299 -9.60 -3.59 -12.56
N LYS A 300 -9.62 -3.28 -11.30
CA LYS A 300 -10.78 -2.69 -10.60
C LYS A 300 -10.98 -1.21 -10.89
N PHE A 301 -9.89 -0.45 -10.93
CA PHE A 301 -9.95 1.02 -10.94
C PHE A 301 -9.31 1.66 -12.18
N GLY A 302 -8.67 0.89 -13.05
CA GLY A 302 -8.04 1.38 -14.27
C GLY A 302 -6.76 2.18 -14.05
N PHE A 303 -6.11 2.11 -12.87
CA PHE A 303 -4.79 2.67 -12.59
C PHE A 303 -4.00 1.73 -11.67
N GLY A 304 -2.69 1.75 -11.78
CA GLY A 304 -1.79 0.89 -11.01
C GLY A 304 -0.80 1.67 -10.14
N ARG A 305 0.22 0.98 -9.65
CA ARG A 305 1.26 1.55 -8.80
C ARG A 305 2.07 2.63 -9.51
N CYS A 306 2.36 2.45 -10.80
CA CYS A 306 3.08 3.44 -11.58
C CYS A 306 2.34 4.80 -11.60
N SER A 307 1.00 4.83 -11.70
CA SER A 307 0.20 6.06 -11.56
C SER A 307 0.38 6.72 -10.20
N ASP A 308 0.37 5.95 -9.10
CA ASP A 308 0.55 6.50 -7.77
C ASP A 308 1.93 7.14 -7.63
N GLN A 309 3.00 6.45 -7.99
CA GLN A 309 4.38 6.94 -7.90
C GLN A 309 4.63 8.14 -8.82
N ALA A 310 4.24 8.03 -10.09
CA ALA A 310 4.38 9.12 -11.04
C ALA A 310 3.64 10.39 -10.56
N SER A 311 2.45 10.22 -9.95
CA SER A 311 1.70 11.36 -9.41
C SER A 311 2.45 12.07 -8.28
N MET A 312 3.19 11.36 -7.46
CA MET A 312 4.03 11.93 -6.41
C MET A 312 5.24 12.67 -7.01
N HIS A 313 5.90 12.10 -8.01
CA HIS A 313 7.01 12.73 -8.70
C HIS A 313 6.58 14.04 -9.41
N ILE A 314 5.40 14.06 -10.06
CA ILE A 314 4.83 15.27 -10.66
C ILE A 314 4.57 16.35 -9.59
N ARG A 315 3.88 16.00 -8.50
CA ARG A 315 3.60 16.95 -7.41
C ARG A 315 4.86 17.58 -6.83
N ARG A 316 5.95 16.83 -6.83
CA ARG A 316 7.27 17.25 -6.33
C ARG A 316 8.16 17.91 -7.39
N GLY A 317 7.64 18.10 -8.61
CA GLY A 317 8.35 18.80 -9.71
C GLY A 317 9.54 18.03 -10.27
N ARG A 318 9.58 16.69 -10.14
CA ARG A 318 10.69 15.84 -10.60
C ARG A 318 10.55 15.40 -12.05
N ILE A 319 9.32 15.25 -12.49
CA ILE A 319 8.98 14.88 -13.88
C ILE A 319 7.82 15.74 -14.38
N SER A 320 7.74 15.91 -15.68
CA SER A 320 6.57 16.52 -16.31
C SER A 320 5.37 15.57 -16.29
N ARG A 321 4.15 16.12 -16.40
CA ARG A 321 2.93 15.32 -16.52
C ARG A 321 2.95 14.48 -17.79
N GLU A 322 3.48 15.02 -18.88
CA GLU A 322 3.58 14.34 -20.18
C GLU A 322 4.46 13.09 -20.10
N GLU A 323 5.68 13.23 -19.56
CA GLU A 323 6.58 12.08 -19.32
C GLU A 323 5.93 11.02 -18.44
N ALA A 324 5.28 11.44 -17.35
CA ALA A 324 4.58 10.56 -16.45
C ALA A 324 3.46 9.78 -17.14
N MET A 325 2.59 10.45 -17.91
CA MET A 325 1.48 9.82 -18.63
C MET A 325 1.95 8.78 -19.64
N LYS A 326 3.07 9.05 -20.34
CA LYS A 326 3.69 8.09 -21.24
C LYS A 326 4.12 6.82 -20.49
N THR A 327 4.85 6.98 -19.40
CA THR A 327 5.35 5.86 -18.57
C THR A 327 4.19 5.07 -17.94
N VAL A 328 3.18 5.76 -17.43
CA VAL A 328 1.98 5.15 -16.85
C VAL A 328 1.23 4.31 -17.87
N LYS A 329 1.07 4.81 -19.12
CA LYS A 329 0.41 4.10 -20.22
C LYS A 329 1.12 2.78 -20.54
N GLU A 330 2.45 2.77 -20.47
CA GLU A 330 3.27 1.59 -20.77
C GLU A 330 3.25 0.55 -19.64
N ARG A 331 3.17 1.00 -18.36
CA ARG A 331 3.49 0.14 -17.21
C ARG A 331 2.28 -0.29 -16.38
N ASP A 332 1.30 0.58 -16.16
CA ASP A 332 0.19 0.29 -15.24
C ASP A 332 -0.58 -0.99 -15.56
N GLY A 333 -0.88 -1.18 -16.83
CA GLY A 333 -1.73 -2.28 -17.30
C GLY A 333 -0.97 -3.48 -17.86
N ALA A 334 0.36 -3.48 -17.78
CA ALA A 334 1.14 -4.60 -18.25
C ALA A 334 0.83 -5.87 -17.45
N PHE A 335 0.46 -6.95 -18.13
CA PHE A 335 0.11 -8.21 -17.45
C PHE A 335 1.34 -8.79 -16.73
N ARG A 336 1.14 -9.28 -15.53
CA ARG A 336 2.21 -9.69 -14.62
C ARG A 336 2.69 -11.11 -14.88
N TRP A 337 3.33 -11.36 -16.03
CA TRP A 337 3.97 -12.66 -16.33
C TRP A 337 5.15 -12.96 -15.41
N THR A 338 5.80 -11.91 -14.92
CA THR A 338 6.88 -11.99 -13.93
C THR A 338 6.69 -10.88 -12.88
N TYR A 339 7.29 -11.05 -11.72
CA TYR A 339 7.49 -10.01 -10.73
C TYR A 339 8.81 -10.24 -10.00
N LEU A 340 9.69 -9.23 -9.99
CA LEU A 340 11.07 -9.35 -9.47
C LEU A 340 11.77 -10.60 -10.01
N ASP A 341 11.69 -10.79 -11.32
CA ASP A 341 12.22 -11.93 -12.11
C ASP A 341 11.62 -13.30 -11.78
N LYS A 342 10.71 -13.43 -10.81
CA LYS A 342 9.97 -14.67 -10.52
C LYS A 342 8.78 -14.80 -11.47
N LYS A 343 8.60 -15.99 -12.06
CA LYS A 343 7.47 -16.24 -12.98
C LYS A 343 6.13 -16.27 -12.23
N LEU A 344 5.08 -15.83 -12.92
CA LEU A 344 3.71 -15.88 -12.38
C LEU A 344 3.31 -17.28 -11.92
N GLU A 345 3.65 -18.31 -12.69
CA GLU A 345 3.38 -19.71 -12.35
C GLU A 345 3.97 -20.09 -10.98
N ASP A 346 5.24 -19.70 -10.74
CA ASP A 346 5.95 -19.99 -9.48
C ASP A 346 5.40 -19.15 -8.29
N ILE A 347 4.77 -18.00 -8.56
CA ILE A 347 4.10 -17.18 -7.53
C ILE A 347 2.74 -17.77 -7.15
N LEU A 348 2.03 -18.38 -8.11
CA LEU A 348 0.70 -18.95 -7.91
C LEU A 348 0.74 -20.38 -7.35
N GLU A 349 1.80 -21.14 -7.62
CA GLU A 349 1.94 -22.55 -7.20
C GLU A 349 1.68 -22.76 -5.69
N PRO A 350 2.27 -21.93 -4.76
CA PRO A 350 2.05 -22.14 -3.32
C PRO A 350 0.60 -22.00 -2.86
N ILE A 351 -0.23 -21.30 -3.62
CA ILE A 351 -1.66 -21.13 -3.31
C ILE A 351 -2.57 -22.07 -4.12
N GLY A 352 -1.97 -22.95 -4.94
CA GLY A 352 -2.71 -23.95 -5.72
C GLY A 352 -3.59 -23.37 -6.82
N VAL A 353 -3.19 -22.25 -7.45
CA VAL A 353 -3.90 -21.60 -8.56
C VAL A 353 -3.07 -21.74 -9.83
N THR A 354 -3.69 -22.23 -10.91
CA THR A 354 -3.04 -22.29 -12.23
C THR A 354 -3.10 -20.93 -12.93
N VAL A 355 -2.22 -20.70 -13.91
CA VAL A 355 -2.23 -19.45 -14.70
C VAL A 355 -3.56 -19.27 -15.42
N ASP A 356 -4.18 -20.33 -15.95
CA ASP A 356 -5.47 -20.26 -16.62
C ASP A 356 -6.62 -19.88 -15.66
N GLU A 357 -6.61 -20.40 -14.44
CA GLU A 357 -7.56 -19.99 -13.40
C GLU A 357 -7.32 -18.55 -12.98
N PHE A 358 -6.08 -18.14 -12.81
CA PHE A 358 -5.72 -16.75 -12.49
C PHE A 358 -6.24 -15.78 -13.55
N ILE A 359 -6.08 -16.08 -14.84
CA ILE A 359 -6.60 -15.25 -15.94
C ILE A 359 -8.13 -15.12 -15.85
N LYS A 360 -8.86 -16.20 -15.53
CA LYS A 360 -10.32 -16.16 -15.34
C LYS A 360 -10.70 -15.27 -14.15
N ILE A 361 -10.02 -15.41 -13.02
CA ILE A 361 -10.23 -14.56 -11.84
C ILE A 361 -9.97 -13.10 -12.20
N CYS A 362 -8.89 -12.78 -12.93
CA CYS A 362 -8.64 -11.43 -13.43
C CYS A 362 -9.82 -10.89 -14.25
N ASP A 363 -10.39 -11.69 -15.16
CA ASP A 363 -11.53 -11.29 -16.00
C ASP A 363 -12.81 -11.05 -15.19
N GLU A 364 -13.04 -11.82 -14.13
CA GLU A 364 -14.16 -11.67 -13.20
C GLU A 364 -14.09 -10.37 -12.41
N PHE A 365 -12.91 -10.01 -11.90
CA PHE A 365 -12.70 -8.77 -11.13
C PHE A 365 -12.47 -7.54 -12.00
N THR A 366 -12.35 -7.68 -13.31
CA THR A 366 -12.12 -6.54 -14.20
C THR A 366 -13.39 -5.69 -14.32
N ASN A 367 -13.25 -4.39 -14.03
CA ASN A 367 -14.33 -3.42 -14.21
C ASN A 367 -14.55 -3.14 -15.71
N LYS A 368 -15.47 -3.88 -16.33
CA LYS A 368 -15.77 -3.81 -17.76
C LYS A 368 -16.25 -2.43 -18.26
N LYS A 369 -16.56 -1.49 -17.34
CA LYS A 369 -16.87 -0.10 -17.70
C LYS A 369 -15.61 0.72 -18.04
N LEU A 370 -14.44 0.21 -17.72
CA LEU A 370 -13.15 0.89 -17.91
C LEU A 370 -12.35 0.31 -19.09
N PHE A 371 -12.73 -0.88 -19.59
CA PHE A 371 -11.97 -1.59 -20.61
C PHE A 371 -12.85 -2.00 -21.79
N LEU A 372 -12.24 -2.10 -22.97
CA LEU A 372 -12.96 -2.50 -24.19
C LEU A 372 -13.42 -3.95 -24.09
N THR A 373 -14.65 -4.18 -24.57
CA THR A 373 -15.24 -5.51 -24.72
C THR A 373 -15.73 -5.70 -26.15
N ASP A 374 -15.76 -6.96 -26.59
CA ASP A 374 -16.40 -7.34 -27.85
C ASP A 374 -17.94 -7.28 -27.74
N LYS A 375 -18.64 -7.59 -28.85
CA LYS A 375 -20.10 -7.61 -28.90
C LYS A 375 -20.78 -8.59 -27.93
N ASN A 376 -20.04 -9.57 -27.42
CA ASN A 376 -20.52 -10.57 -26.47
C ASN A 376 -20.12 -10.19 -24.98
N GLY A 377 -19.53 -9.03 -24.77
CA GLY A 377 -19.07 -8.59 -23.45
C GLY A 377 -17.78 -9.24 -22.96
N LYS A 378 -17.02 -9.91 -23.84
CA LYS A 378 -15.71 -10.47 -23.53
C LYS A 378 -14.65 -9.38 -23.63
N LEU A 379 -13.73 -9.32 -22.66
CA LEU A 379 -12.64 -8.36 -22.63
C LEU A 379 -11.69 -8.53 -23.83
N ILE A 380 -11.31 -7.40 -24.43
CA ILE A 380 -10.35 -7.36 -25.53
C ILE A 380 -8.94 -7.24 -24.94
N LYS A 381 -8.09 -8.22 -25.25
CA LYS A 381 -6.71 -8.29 -24.81
C LYS A 381 -5.76 -8.30 -26.02
N ASP A 382 -4.58 -7.71 -25.87
CA ASP A 382 -3.50 -7.86 -26.84
C ASP A 382 -2.82 -9.23 -26.75
N LYS A 383 -1.83 -9.46 -27.62
CA LYS A 383 -1.04 -10.72 -27.64
C LYS A 383 -0.29 -11.03 -26.34
N ASN A 384 -0.07 -10.03 -25.50
CA ASN A 384 0.63 -10.14 -24.22
C ASN A 384 -0.34 -10.31 -23.05
N GLY A 385 -1.65 -10.32 -23.28
CA GLY A 385 -2.69 -10.38 -22.25
C GLY A 385 -3.12 -9.03 -21.69
N ASN A 386 -2.58 -7.91 -22.20
CA ASN A 386 -2.90 -6.57 -21.71
C ASN A 386 -4.30 -6.14 -22.14
N LEU A 387 -5.03 -5.51 -21.23
CA LEU A 387 -6.34 -4.93 -21.48
C LEU A 387 -6.24 -3.57 -22.17
N THR A 388 -7.17 -3.27 -23.09
CA THR A 388 -7.29 -1.95 -23.71
C THR A 388 -8.30 -1.10 -22.93
N LYS A 389 -7.85 0.03 -22.36
CA LYS A 389 -8.73 0.98 -21.66
C LYS A 389 -9.63 1.75 -22.63
N ILE A 390 -10.84 2.06 -22.18
CA ILE A 390 -11.73 2.99 -22.88
C ILE A 390 -11.16 4.41 -22.71
N ASN A 391 -10.98 5.13 -23.84
CA ASN A 391 -10.58 6.56 -23.86
C ASN A 391 -9.20 6.91 -23.29
N TYR A 392 -8.21 6.05 -23.47
CA TYR A 392 -6.82 6.41 -23.12
C TYR A 392 -6.25 7.50 -24.05
N ASP A 393 -6.71 7.54 -25.31
CA ASP A 393 -6.17 8.41 -26.37
C ASP A 393 -6.68 9.85 -26.33
N ASN A 394 -7.76 10.15 -25.58
CA ASN A 394 -8.31 11.50 -25.48
C ASN A 394 -7.59 12.41 -24.45
N VAL A 395 -6.50 11.96 -23.84
CA VAL A 395 -5.69 12.76 -22.91
C VAL A 395 -4.71 13.64 -23.67
N GLU A 396 -4.35 13.29 -24.91
CA GLU A 396 -3.37 14.00 -25.75
C GLU A 396 -4.00 15.17 -26.55
N GLU A 397 -5.32 15.19 -26.78
CA GLU A 397 -5.98 16.20 -27.61
C GLU A 397 -6.44 17.46 -26.85
N GLY A 398 -6.22 17.54 -25.54
CA GLY A 398 -6.75 18.61 -24.68
C GLY A 398 -5.87 19.85 -24.51
N GLU A 399 -4.63 19.89 -25.00
CA GLU A 399 -3.66 20.97 -24.70
C GLU A 399 -3.00 21.64 -25.93
N SER A 400 -3.63 21.59 -27.09
CA SER A 400 -3.21 22.49 -28.19
C SER A 400 -4.35 23.44 -28.55
N LYS A 401 -4.61 24.39 -27.67
CA LYS A 401 -5.18 25.72 -27.99
C LYS A 401 -4.84 26.74 -26.92
#